data_874a27fd6b260cc2e3a18956d3c9aa4f
#
_entry.id   874a27fd6b260cc2e3a18956d3c9aa4f
#
_cell.length_a   1.000
_cell.length_b   1.000
_cell.length_c   1.000
_cell.angle_alpha   90.00
_cell.angle_beta   90.00
_cell.angle_gamma   90.00
#
_symmetry.space_group_name_H-M   'P 1'
#
loop_
_entity.id
_entity.type
_entity.pdbx_description
1 polymer ?
#
loop_
_entity_poly.entity_id
_entity_poly.type
_entity_poly.pdbx_seq_one_letter_code
_entity_poly.pdbx_strand_id
1 'polypeptide(L)'
;MTVYRNFINGEWIESTSSKSIENVNPANTDDVLGTFVQATRDEARAAVEAASEAFRDWRLTPAPSRGRIVARAARLMEDEKESIAQLLTREEGKTIAESRGELQRSINVAEFCAGESRRLNGETIQSELPLNFAYTLRQPLGVVACVTPWNFPVAIPVWKIAPALVAGNTVVFKPASLTPATAVRIVEIFEEAGIPKGVLNLILGSGSEAGDEIIKHKAIRAVSFTGSNEIGIRLYEQVSSRGAKIQCEMGGKNPVVVLEDADLDLAVESTAQGAFGSSGQRCTATSRAVVVDGIADEFVSRIVERANSMRIGNGSDANTEMGPSVDESQFKTVLNYIEIGRDDGAELKCGGQRATGDGLDKGYFVHPTVFDHVTTDMRIAREEIFGPVLSVLRVKDFDEAMQVANDSEYGLSSSIFSNDAGRIFRFVDEIETGMTHINSPTTGGEAHIPFGGIKSTGIGDREQGSTALDFYTELKVVYVDYTGRKRQGNLY
;
A
#
# COMPACT_ATOMS: atom_id res chain seq x y z
N MET A 1 7.75 29.77 -3.47
CA MET A 1 6.89 28.60 -3.38
C MET A 1 7.49 27.52 -4.26
N THR A 2 7.64 26.30 -3.76
CA THR A 2 8.24 25.19 -4.52
C THR A 2 7.30 24.77 -5.64
N VAL A 3 7.83 24.52 -6.85
CA VAL A 3 7.07 23.96 -7.97
C VAL A 3 7.55 22.54 -8.24
N TYR A 4 6.68 21.57 -8.01
CA TYR A 4 6.97 20.17 -8.28
C TYR A 4 6.77 19.89 -9.78
N ARG A 5 7.69 19.14 -10.38
CA ARG A 5 7.77 18.90 -11.82
C ARG A 5 7.61 17.43 -12.16
N ASN A 6 7.21 17.15 -13.38
CA ASN A 6 7.29 15.81 -13.96
C ASN A 6 8.75 15.44 -14.26
N PHE A 7 9.08 14.15 -14.15
CA PHE A 7 10.39 13.62 -14.55
C PHE A 7 10.22 12.70 -15.74
N ILE A 8 10.65 13.13 -16.90
CA ILE A 8 10.48 12.38 -18.15
C ILE A 8 11.82 12.28 -18.87
N ASN A 9 12.23 11.06 -19.20
CA ASN A 9 13.48 10.78 -19.92
C ASN A 9 14.73 11.39 -19.29
N GLY A 10 14.78 11.43 -17.95
CA GLY A 10 15.92 11.99 -17.19
C GLY A 10 15.94 13.52 -17.14
N GLU A 11 14.80 14.18 -17.34
CA GLU A 11 14.68 15.64 -17.28
C GLU A 11 13.46 16.05 -16.45
N TRP A 12 13.65 17.05 -15.58
CA TRP A 12 12.59 17.68 -14.81
C TRP A 12 11.91 18.75 -15.64
N ILE A 13 10.65 18.54 -16.01
CA ILE A 13 9.89 19.40 -16.89
C ILE A 13 8.66 19.98 -16.20
N GLU A 14 8.35 21.24 -16.46
CA GLU A 14 7.08 21.84 -16.10
C GLU A 14 6.03 21.41 -17.15
N SER A 15 4.82 21.06 -16.66
CA SER A 15 3.71 20.74 -17.55
C SER A 15 3.23 21.99 -18.31
N THR A 16 2.79 21.76 -19.53
CA THR A 16 2.17 22.79 -20.38
C THR A 16 0.69 23.04 -20.08
N SER A 17 0.11 22.31 -19.14
CA SER A 17 -1.28 22.44 -18.70
C SER A 17 -1.50 23.76 -17.93
N SER A 18 -2.73 24.25 -17.94
CA SER A 18 -3.15 25.38 -17.10
C SER A 18 -3.67 24.96 -15.71
N LYS A 19 -3.74 23.65 -15.42
CA LYS A 19 -4.30 23.12 -14.17
C LYS A 19 -3.22 22.99 -13.10
N SER A 20 -3.18 23.96 -12.18
CA SER A 20 -2.29 23.93 -11.02
C SER A 20 -3.02 23.44 -9.78
N ILE A 21 -2.33 22.68 -8.94
CA ILE A 21 -2.80 22.18 -7.64
C ILE A 21 -1.81 22.60 -6.56
N GLU A 22 -2.33 23.06 -5.44
CA GLU A 22 -1.56 23.33 -4.24
C GLU A 22 -1.39 22.05 -3.40
N ASN A 23 -0.20 21.86 -2.87
CA ASN A 23 0.10 20.84 -1.88
C ASN A 23 0.08 21.50 -0.50
N VAL A 24 -0.91 21.13 0.32
CA VAL A 24 -1.23 21.81 1.57
C VAL A 24 -1.04 20.85 2.74
N ASN A 25 -0.51 21.35 3.84
CA ASN A 25 -0.36 20.60 5.09
C ASN A 25 -1.75 20.37 5.73
N PRO A 26 -2.21 19.11 5.87
CA PRO A 26 -3.54 18.83 6.42
C PRO A 26 -3.68 19.17 7.92
N ALA A 27 -2.56 19.32 8.63
CA ALA A 27 -2.55 19.76 10.03
C ALA A 27 -2.67 21.28 10.18
N ASN A 28 -2.35 22.04 9.12
CA ASN A 28 -2.47 23.49 9.08
C ASN A 28 -2.65 23.98 7.64
N THR A 29 -3.87 24.21 7.22
CA THR A 29 -4.20 24.59 5.83
C THR A 29 -3.65 25.95 5.39
N ASP A 30 -3.13 26.76 6.30
CA ASP A 30 -2.37 27.98 5.96
C ASP A 30 -0.94 27.65 5.48
N ASP A 31 -0.46 26.43 5.71
CA ASP A 31 0.88 25.97 5.35
C ASP A 31 0.89 25.27 4.00
N VAL A 32 1.26 26.01 2.95
CA VAL A 32 1.39 25.49 1.58
C VAL A 32 2.81 25.03 1.33
N LEU A 33 3.01 23.73 1.07
CA LEU A 33 4.33 23.16 0.79
C LEU A 33 4.86 23.55 -0.60
N GLY A 34 3.96 23.63 -1.56
CA GLY A 34 4.28 23.95 -2.94
C GLY A 34 3.08 23.78 -3.87
N THR A 35 3.37 23.84 -5.16
CA THR A 35 2.36 23.64 -6.23
C THR A 35 2.91 22.68 -7.27
N PHE A 36 2.03 22.05 -8.02
CA PHE A 36 2.40 21.35 -9.25
C PHE A 36 1.35 21.61 -10.35
N VAL A 37 1.80 21.58 -11.58
CA VAL A 37 0.93 21.65 -12.74
C VAL A 37 0.64 20.22 -13.21
N GLN A 38 -0.64 19.86 -13.32
CA GLN A 38 -1.04 18.52 -13.76
C GLN A 38 -0.50 18.19 -15.15
N ALA A 39 0.08 17.01 -15.31
CA ALA A 39 0.54 16.53 -16.61
C ALA A 39 -0.61 16.40 -17.61
N THR A 40 -0.33 16.77 -18.84
CA THR A 40 -1.21 16.52 -19.99
C THR A 40 -1.18 15.06 -20.43
N ARG A 41 -2.13 14.64 -21.27
CA ARG A 41 -2.11 13.32 -21.91
C ARG A 41 -0.87 13.11 -22.78
N ASP A 42 -0.40 14.14 -23.46
CA ASP A 42 0.79 14.05 -24.33
C ASP A 42 2.08 13.85 -23.51
N GLU A 43 2.21 14.54 -22.38
CA GLU A 43 3.32 14.34 -21.44
C GLU A 43 3.29 12.92 -20.83
N ALA A 44 2.10 12.42 -20.47
CA ALA A 44 1.94 11.05 -20.00
C ALA A 44 2.34 10.01 -21.06
N ARG A 45 1.97 10.25 -22.33
CA ARG A 45 2.38 9.43 -23.47
C ARG A 45 3.88 9.46 -23.69
N ALA A 46 4.49 10.66 -23.65
CA ALA A 46 5.92 10.82 -23.79
C ALA A 46 6.71 10.06 -22.71
N ALA A 47 6.22 10.01 -21.46
CA ALA A 47 6.84 9.21 -20.40
C ALA A 47 6.79 7.71 -20.69
N VAL A 48 5.67 7.20 -21.24
CA VAL A 48 5.57 5.78 -21.62
C VAL A 48 6.46 5.45 -22.81
N GLU A 49 6.57 6.34 -23.78
CA GLU A 49 7.45 6.19 -24.95
C GLU A 49 8.92 6.20 -24.52
N ALA A 50 9.32 7.13 -23.65
CA ALA A 50 10.67 7.17 -23.07
C ALA A 50 11.01 5.87 -22.32
N ALA A 51 10.09 5.37 -21.50
CA ALA A 51 10.23 4.10 -20.80
C ALA A 51 10.35 2.91 -21.78
N SER A 52 9.59 2.92 -22.85
CA SER A 52 9.64 1.87 -23.89
C SER A 52 10.96 1.85 -24.65
N GLU A 53 11.53 3.02 -24.92
CA GLU A 53 12.85 3.13 -25.56
C GLU A 53 13.96 2.65 -24.62
N ALA A 54 13.98 3.16 -23.40
CA ALA A 54 14.98 2.81 -22.38
C ALA A 54 14.95 1.30 -22.03
N PHE A 55 13.82 0.64 -22.16
CA PHE A 55 13.68 -0.80 -21.89
C PHE A 55 14.62 -1.65 -22.74
N ARG A 56 14.94 -1.24 -23.96
CA ARG A 56 15.79 -2.02 -24.88
C ARG A 56 17.16 -2.31 -24.28
N ASP A 57 17.77 -1.32 -23.65
CA ASP A 57 19.09 -1.42 -23.04
C ASP A 57 19.02 -1.86 -21.57
N TRP A 58 18.02 -1.35 -20.85
CA TRP A 58 17.85 -1.68 -19.44
C TRP A 58 17.64 -3.17 -19.17
N ARG A 59 16.82 -3.85 -19.98
CA ARG A 59 16.60 -5.30 -19.89
C ARG A 59 17.88 -6.13 -20.05
N LEU A 60 18.89 -5.61 -20.78
CA LEU A 60 20.17 -6.27 -21.01
C LEU A 60 21.19 -5.96 -19.91
N THR A 61 20.94 -4.95 -19.08
CA THR A 61 21.77 -4.65 -17.92
C THR A 61 21.71 -5.81 -16.92
N PRO A 62 22.84 -6.38 -16.48
CA PRO A 62 22.82 -7.50 -15.53
C PRO A 62 22.05 -7.17 -14.26
N ALA A 63 21.24 -8.11 -13.77
CA ALA A 63 20.40 -7.89 -12.57
C ALA A 63 21.19 -7.39 -11.35
N PRO A 64 22.40 -7.91 -11.02
CA PRO A 64 23.21 -7.36 -9.95
C PRO A 64 23.62 -5.91 -10.15
N SER A 65 23.74 -5.43 -11.39
CA SER A 65 24.04 -4.02 -11.68
C SER A 65 22.83 -3.12 -11.42
N ARG A 66 21.62 -3.58 -11.81
CA ARG A 66 20.36 -2.91 -11.46
C ARG A 66 20.17 -2.84 -9.94
N GLY A 67 20.42 -3.95 -9.23
CA GLY A 67 20.38 -4.01 -7.77
C GLY A 67 21.34 -3.07 -7.08
N ARG A 68 22.52 -2.77 -7.66
CA ARG A 68 23.44 -1.76 -7.08
C ARG A 68 22.88 -0.36 -7.11
N ILE A 69 22.08 0.01 -8.11
CA ILE A 69 21.40 1.32 -8.17
C ILE A 69 20.34 1.39 -7.06
N VAL A 70 19.51 0.35 -6.92
CA VAL A 70 18.50 0.27 -5.85
C VAL A 70 19.14 0.31 -4.45
N ALA A 71 20.26 -0.40 -4.25
CA ALA A 71 21.02 -0.36 -2.99
C ALA A 71 21.60 1.03 -2.70
N ARG A 72 21.99 1.80 -3.73
CA ARG A 72 22.44 3.19 -3.55
C ARG A 72 21.26 4.08 -3.17
N ALA A 73 20.09 3.91 -3.80
CA ALA A 73 18.89 4.63 -3.43
C ALA A 73 18.50 4.37 -1.97
N ALA A 74 18.60 3.11 -1.50
CA ALA A 74 18.37 2.78 -0.08
C ALA A 74 19.29 3.56 0.86
N ARG A 75 20.59 3.65 0.54
CA ARG A 75 21.54 4.42 1.35
C ARG A 75 21.25 5.91 1.35
N LEU A 76 20.89 6.49 0.21
CA LEU A 76 20.49 7.90 0.12
C LEU A 76 19.22 8.18 0.94
N MET A 77 18.26 7.26 0.93
CA MET A 77 17.08 7.36 1.80
C MET A 77 17.44 7.28 3.29
N GLU A 78 18.43 6.44 3.68
CA GLU A 78 18.90 6.37 5.06
C GLU A 78 19.63 7.65 5.48
N ASP A 79 20.51 8.19 4.62
CA ASP A 79 21.25 9.45 4.87
C ASP A 79 20.31 10.64 5.06
N GLU A 80 19.17 10.65 4.35
CA GLU A 80 18.18 11.73 4.38
C GLU A 80 16.91 11.40 5.17
N LYS A 81 16.90 10.30 5.91
CA LYS A 81 15.72 9.76 6.58
C LYS A 81 14.93 10.80 7.37
N GLU A 82 15.62 11.63 8.15
CA GLU A 82 14.95 12.63 8.98
C GLU A 82 14.29 13.73 8.14
N SER A 83 14.96 14.23 7.12
CA SER A 83 14.42 15.30 6.25
C SER A 83 13.20 14.80 5.45
N ILE A 84 13.25 13.57 4.95
CA ILE A 84 12.13 12.96 4.23
C ILE A 84 10.97 12.65 5.19
N ALA A 85 11.26 12.20 6.42
CA ALA A 85 10.23 11.95 7.42
C ALA A 85 9.49 13.25 7.81
N GLN A 86 10.20 14.36 7.97
CA GLN A 86 9.61 15.67 8.22
C GLN A 86 8.75 16.16 7.03
N LEU A 87 9.24 15.97 5.80
CA LEU A 87 8.48 16.28 4.60
C LEU A 87 7.17 15.44 4.55
N LEU A 88 7.26 14.15 4.77
CA LEU A 88 6.14 13.22 4.77
C LEU A 88 5.09 13.60 5.84
N THR A 89 5.53 13.88 7.07
CA THR A 89 4.64 14.33 8.15
C THR A 89 3.90 15.62 7.76
N ARG A 90 4.61 16.57 7.18
CA ARG A 90 4.04 17.85 6.77
C ARG A 90 3.09 17.72 5.58
N GLU A 91 3.35 16.79 4.66
CA GLU A 91 2.56 16.61 3.44
C GLU A 91 1.30 15.75 3.67
N GLU A 92 1.40 14.67 4.43
CA GLU A 92 0.31 13.71 4.60
C GLU A 92 -0.38 13.81 5.96
N GLY A 93 0.32 14.32 6.97
CA GLY A 93 -0.25 14.60 8.28
C GLY A 93 0.03 13.56 9.36
N LYS A 94 0.52 12.36 9.02
CA LYS A 94 0.87 11.34 10.03
C LYS A 94 1.96 11.83 10.99
N THR A 95 2.06 11.19 12.15
CA THR A 95 3.06 11.58 13.16
C THR A 95 4.47 11.37 12.65
N ILE A 96 5.43 12.15 13.19
CA ILE A 96 6.85 12.02 12.83
C ILE A 96 7.40 10.63 13.16
N ALA A 97 6.88 9.98 14.20
CA ALA A 97 7.24 8.61 14.55
C ALA A 97 6.79 7.62 13.46
N GLU A 98 5.59 7.79 12.93
CA GLU A 98 5.05 6.97 11.84
C GLU A 98 5.79 7.23 10.53
N SER A 99 6.12 8.48 10.23
CA SER A 99 6.91 8.85 9.05
C SER A 99 8.32 8.23 9.08
N ARG A 100 8.98 8.25 10.23
CA ARG A 100 10.28 7.57 10.42
C ARG A 100 10.15 6.06 10.23
N GLY A 101 9.07 5.46 10.72
CA GLY A 101 8.76 4.03 10.53
C GLY A 101 8.51 3.67 9.07
N GLU A 102 7.78 4.50 8.33
CA GLU A 102 7.53 4.33 6.90
C GLU A 102 8.82 4.42 6.09
N LEU A 103 9.68 5.39 6.39
CA LEU A 103 10.99 5.52 5.75
C LEU A 103 11.86 4.30 6.03
N GLN A 104 11.93 3.83 7.28
CA GLN A 104 12.70 2.62 7.61
C GLN A 104 12.21 1.41 6.84
N ARG A 105 10.89 1.25 6.72
CA ARG A 105 10.31 0.17 5.90
C ARG A 105 10.70 0.31 4.42
N SER A 106 10.67 1.51 3.88
CA SER A 106 11.05 1.79 2.49
C SER A 106 12.52 1.43 2.22
N ILE A 107 13.41 1.78 3.14
CA ILE A 107 14.83 1.43 3.08
C ILE A 107 15.01 -0.09 3.10
N ASN A 108 14.38 -0.77 4.06
CA ASN A 108 14.45 -2.23 4.19
C ASN A 108 13.95 -2.95 2.92
N VAL A 109 12.86 -2.46 2.30
CA VAL A 109 12.34 -3.01 1.04
C VAL A 109 13.32 -2.79 -0.11
N ALA A 110 13.89 -1.61 -0.23
CA ALA A 110 14.88 -1.33 -1.28
C ALA A 110 16.14 -2.21 -1.12
N GLU A 111 16.63 -2.40 0.11
CA GLU A 111 17.77 -3.29 0.42
C GLU A 111 17.44 -4.75 0.10
N PHE A 112 16.26 -5.22 0.49
CA PHE A 112 15.80 -6.57 0.20
C PHE A 112 15.74 -6.79 -1.32
N CYS A 113 15.08 -5.90 -2.07
CA CYS A 113 15.00 -5.98 -3.53
C CYS A 113 16.38 -5.93 -4.19
N ALA A 114 17.29 -5.10 -3.69
CA ALA A 114 18.67 -5.06 -4.18
C ALA A 114 19.38 -6.41 -3.99
N GLY A 115 19.14 -7.08 -2.84
CA GLY A 115 19.60 -8.44 -2.56
C GLY A 115 19.03 -9.48 -3.52
N GLU A 116 17.73 -9.38 -3.82
CA GLU A 116 17.03 -10.27 -4.75
C GLU A 116 17.58 -10.20 -6.18
N SER A 117 18.27 -9.13 -6.56
CA SER A 117 18.94 -9.02 -7.85
C SER A 117 19.92 -10.15 -8.16
N ARG A 118 20.45 -10.81 -7.14
CA ARG A 118 21.35 -11.97 -7.25
C ARG A 118 20.62 -13.32 -7.13
N ARG A 119 19.32 -13.28 -6.83
CA ARG A 119 18.46 -14.46 -6.69
C ARG A 119 17.36 -14.52 -7.76
N LEU A 120 17.44 -13.69 -8.79
CA LEU A 120 16.55 -13.75 -9.94
C LEU A 120 16.91 -14.95 -10.85
N ASN A 121 16.68 -16.14 -10.31
CA ASN A 121 17.11 -17.40 -10.89
C ASN A 121 16.00 -18.04 -11.72
N GLY A 122 16.40 -18.91 -12.66
CA GLY A 122 15.57 -19.94 -13.25
C GLY A 122 15.93 -21.32 -12.70
N GLU A 123 15.30 -22.33 -13.23
CA GLU A 123 15.49 -23.73 -12.84
C GLU A 123 16.13 -24.50 -13.98
N THR A 124 16.96 -25.49 -13.67
CA THR A 124 17.42 -26.51 -14.59
C THR A 124 16.51 -27.73 -14.46
N ILE A 125 15.96 -28.21 -15.58
CA ILE A 125 14.95 -29.26 -15.60
C ILE A 125 15.48 -30.43 -16.45
N GLN A 126 15.40 -31.63 -15.88
CA GLN A 126 15.79 -32.82 -16.63
C GLN A 126 14.78 -33.12 -17.76
N SER A 127 15.26 -33.27 -18.98
CA SER A 127 14.41 -33.61 -20.13
C SER A 127 14.10 -35.13 -20.15
N GLU A 128 12.92 -35.49 -20.60
CA GLU A 128 12.58 -36.89 -20.93
C GLU A 128 13.33 -37.41 -22.17
N LEU A 129 13.86 -36.51 -22.97
CA LEU A 129 14.61 -36.86 -24.19
C LEU A 129 16.11 -37.01 -23.90
N PRO A 130 16.77 -38.08 -24.39
CA PRO A 130 18.22 -38.21 -24.29
C PRO A 130 18.92 -37.07 -25.01
N LEU A 131 20.06 -36.61 -24.44
CA LEU A 131 20.89 -35.54 -25.06
C LEU A 131 20.10 -34.24 -25.30
N ASN A 132 19.17 -33.94 -24.38
CA ASN A 132 18.42 -32.70 -24.35
C ASN A 132 18.50 -32.08 -22.95
N PHE A 133 18.66 -30.77 -22.90
CA PHE A 133 18.74 -29.99 -21.64
C PHE A 133 17.67 -28.90 -21.65
N ALA A 134 16.94 -28.80 -20.56
CA ALA A 134 15.92 -27.75 -20.40
C ALA A 134 16.22 -26.85 -19.18
N TYR A 135 15.97 -25.57 -19.35
CA TYR A 135 16.05 -24.62 -18.26
C TYR A 135 15.07 -23.47 -18.44
N THR A 136 14.77 -22.78 -17.36
CA THR A 136 13.94 -21.57 -17.36
C THR A 136 14.77 -20.32 -17.14
N LEU A 137 14.28 -19.19 -17.63
CA LEU A 137 14.81 -17.85 -17.40
C LEU A 137 13.66 -16.93 -16.99
N ARG A 138 13.88 -16.09 -15.98
CA ARG A 138 12.98 -14.98 -15.66
C ARG A 138 13.32 -13.80 -16.57
N GLN A 139 12.34 -13.34 -17.34
CA GLN A 139 12.47 -12.19 -18.23
C GLN A 139 11.60 -11.03 -17.78
N PRO A 140 12.06 -9.77 -17.88
CA PRO A 140 11.23 -8.61 -17.60
C PRO A 140 10.06 -8.49 -18.57
N LEU A 141 8.95 -7.94 -18.10
CA LEU A 141 7.72 -7.75 -18.88
C LEU A 141 7.85 -6.63 -19.93
N GLY A 142 8.47 -5.52 -19.55
CA GLY A 142 8.54 -4.29 -20.36
C GLY A 142 8.34 -3.03 -19.54
N VAL A 143 7.47 -2.15 -20.02
CA VAL A 143 7.09 -0.95 -19.28
C VAL A 143 6.02 -1.28 -18.24
N VAL A 144 6.26 -0.91 -16.99
CA VAL A 144 5.34 -1.09 -15.87
C VAL A 144 4.80 0.26 -15.41
N ALA A 145 3.49 0.38 -15.27
CA ALA A 145 2.87 1.49 -14.60
C ALA A 145 2.73 1.21 -13.10
N CYS A 146 3.33 2.04 -12.26
CA CYS A 146 3.17 2.02 -10.80
C CYS A 146 2.23 3.16 -10.40
N VAL A 147 1.03 2.83 -9.92
CA VAL A 147 0.02 3.80 -9.47
C VAL A 147 -0.18 3.62 -7.98
N THR A 148 0.07 4.68 -7.20
CA THR A 148 0.13 4.59 -5.74
C THR A 148 -0.81 5.56 -5.04
N PRO A 149 -1.29 5.21 -3.84
CA PRO A 149 -2.13 6.07 -3.01
C PRO A 149 -1.29 7.10 -2.24
N TRP A 150 -1.98 7.90 -1.45
CA TRP A 150 -1.40 8.97 -0.65
C TRP A 150 -1.03 8.56 0.79
N ASN A 151 -1.57 7.45 1.30
CA ASN A 151 -1.44 7.10 2.72
C ASN A 151 -0.07 6.54 3.14
N PHE A 152 0.67 5.94 2.21
CA PHE A 152 2.07 5.53 2.37
C PHE A 152 2.87 5.97 1.14
N PRO A 153 3.08 7.30 0.96
CA PRO A 153 3.56 7.86 -0.30
C PRO A 153 5.07 7.67 -0.51
N VAL A 154 5.78 7.08 0.43
CA VAL A 154 7.17 6.64 0.29
C VAL A 154 7.26 5.12 0.17
N ALA A 155 6.64 4.39 1.10
CA ALA A 155 6.79 2.93 1.15
C ALA A 155 6.14 2.24 -0.05
N ILE A 156 4.89 2.58 -0.39
CA ILE A 156 4.19 1.94 -1.51
C ILE A 156 4.89 2.20 -2.86
N PRO A 157 5.31 3.42 -3.20
CA PRO A 157 6.14 3.61 -4.38
C PRO A 157 7.41 2.77 -4.39
N VAL A 158 8.18 2.75 -3.30
CA VAL A 158 9.45 2.02 -3.25
C VAL A 158 9.24 0.51 -3.42
N TRP A 159 8.23 -0.08 -2.78
CA TRP A 159 8.00 -1.51 -2.92
C TRP A 159 7.42 -1.96 -4.27
N LYS A 160 6.95 -1.00 -5.10
CA LYS A 160 6.57 -1.25 -6.49
C LYS A 160 7.72 -0.97 -7.47
N ILE A 161 8.40 0.14 -7.30
CA ILE A 161 9.48 0.59 -8.19
C ILE A 161 10.72 -0.30 -8.04
N ALA A 162 11.16 -0.61 -6.81
CA ALA A 162 12.40 -1.35 -6.59
C ALA A 162 12.38 -2.76 -7.20
N PRO A 163 11.37 -3.62 -6.98
CA PRO A 163 11.33 -4.94 -7.61
C PRO A 163 11.13 -4.86 -9.12
N ALA A 164 10.34 -3.89 -9.64
CA ALA A 164 10.19 -3.67 -11.07
C ALA A 164 11.53 -3.37 -11.75
N LEU A 165 12.32 -2.46 -11.18
CA LEU A 165 13.64 -2.10 -11.68
C LEU A 165 14.63 -3.25 -11.58
N VAL A 166 14.67 -3.97 -10.46
CA VAL A 166 15.55 -5.14 -10.26
C VAL A 166 15.23 -6.25 -11.24
N ALA A 167 13.94 -6.50 -11.50
CA ALA A 167 13.50 -7.47 -12.52
C ALA A 167 13.92 -7.07 -13.93
N GLY A 168 14.21 -5.79 -14.19
CA GLY A 168 14.65 -5.27 -15.50
C GLY A 168 13.57 -4.56 -16.30
N ASN A 169 12.45 -4.24 -15.66
CA ASN A 169 11.40 -3.40 -16.24
C ASN A 169 11.77 -1.93 -16.15
N THR A 170 11.18 -1.13 -17.03
CA THR A 170 11.14 0.33 -16.91
C THR A 170 9.83 0.75 -16.28
N VAL A 171 9.82 1.91 -15.60
CA VAL A 171 8.70 2.33 -14.77
C VAL A 171 8.17 3.69 -15.18
N VAL A 172 6.85 3.79 -15.28
CA VAL A 172 6.10 5.05 -15.28
C VAL A 172 5.36 5.12 -13.94
N PHE A 173 5.82 6.01 -13.08
CA PHE A 173 5.29 6.21 -11.74
C PHE A 173 4.25 7.33 -11.72
N LYS A 174 3.04 7.01 -11.25
CA LYS A 174 1.96 7.97 -11.04
C LYS A 174 1.54 7.96 -9.56
N PRO A 175 2.02 8.88 -8.74
CA PRO A 175 1.60 9.01 -7.35
C PRO A 175 0.20 9.60 -7.23
N ALA A 176 -0.36 9.58 -6.02
CA ALA A 176 -1.53 10.36 -5.68
C ALA A 176 -1.24 11.87 -5.79
N SER A 177 -2.25 12.64 -6.18
CA SER A 177 -2.12 14.10 -6.31
C SER A 177 -1.97 14.84 -4.98
N LEU A 178 -2.28 14.17 -3.86
CA LEU A 178 -2.18 14.72 -2.51
C LEU A 178 -0.75 14.71 -1.94
N THR A 179 0.14 13.89 -2.51
CA THR A 179 1.51 13.68 -1.99
C THR A 179 2.58 13.81 -3.09
N PRO A 180 2.62 14.96 -3.81
CA PRO A 180 3.58 15.17 -4.89
C PRO A 180 5.01 15.41 -4.41
N ALA A 181 5.21 16.03 -3.25
CA ALA A 181 6.54 16.39 -2.76
C ALA A 181 7.37 15.17 -2.39
N THR A 182 6.78 14.22 -1.65
CA THR A 182 7.44 12.94 -1.33
C THR A 182 7.69 12.11 -2.58
N ALA A 183 6.77 12.11 -3.54
CA ALA A 183 6.94 11.40 -4.82
C ALA A 183 8.11 11.96 -5.64
N VAL A 184 8.23 13.29 -5.71
CA VAL A 184 9.37 13.98 -6.36
C VAL A 184 10.66 13.57 -5.66
N ARG A 185 10.72 13.66 -4.31
CA ARG A 185 11.95 13.32 -3.57
C ARG A 185 12.40 11.87 -3.78
N ILE A 186 11.47 10.92 -3.86
CA ILE A 186 11.81 9.52 -4.18
C ILE A 186 12.49 9.43 -5.56
N VAL A 187 11.96 10.11 -6.56
CA VAL A 187 12.52 10.06 -7.93
C VAL A 187 13.87 10.75 -8.00
N GLU A 188 14.06 11.88 -7.31
CA GLU A 188 15.37 12.55 -7.15
C GLU A 188 16.40 11.59 -6.53
N ILE A 189 16.04 10.82 -5.50
CA ILE A 189 16.92 9.82 -4.89
C ILE A 189 17.32 8.74 -5.90
N PHE A 190 16.41 8.25 -6.73
CA PHE A 190 16.77 7.30 -7.79
C PHE A 190 17.62 7.92 -8.88
N GLU A 191 17.40 9.19 -9.22
CA GLU A 191 18.26 9.96 -10.14
C GLU A 191 19.69 10.08 -9.56
N GLU A 192 19.84 10.50 -8.31
CA GLU A 192 21.11 10.58 -7.60
C GLU A 192 21.79 9.22 -7.44
N ALA A 193 21.01 8.14 -7.31
CA ALA A 193 21.50 6.77 -7.31
C ALA A 193 22.02 6.31 -8.69
N GLY A 194 21.78 7.10 -9.73
CA GLY A 194 22.29 6.86 -11.09
C GLY A 194 21.38 5.99 -11.93
N ILE A 195 20.06 6.10 -11.78
CA ILE A 195 19.12 5.45 -12.70
C ILE A 195 19.29 6.03 -14.11
N PRO A 196 19.37 5.21 -15.17
CA PRO A 196 19.51 5.74 -16.53
C PRO A 196 18.25 6.50 -16.99
N LYS A 197 18.46 7.44 -17.90
CA LYS A 197 17.37 8.22 -18.52
C LYS A 197 16.27 7.30 -19.08
N GLY A 198 15.01 7.66 -18.85
CA GLY A 198 13.83 6.93 -19.31
C GLY A 198 13.50 5.65 -18.52
N VAL A 199 14.41 5.10 -17.71
CA VAL A 199 14.15 3.87 -16.93
C VAL A 199 13.12 4.08 -15.84
N LEU A 200 13.12 5.25 -15.18
CA LEU A 200 12.10 5.71 -14.26
C LEU A 200 11.56 7.06 -14.74
N ASN A 201 10.24 7.20 -14.79
CA ASN A 201 9.56 8.43 -15.17
C ASN A 201 8.48 8.73 -14.14
N LEU A 202 8.29 10.02 -13.79
CA LEU A 202 7.28 10.51 -12.84
C LEU A 202 6.28 11.39 -13.56
N ILE A 203 4.99 11.09 -13.37
CA ILE A 203 3.88 11.88 -13.91
C ILE A 203 2.97 12.33 -12.76
N LEU A 204 2.96 13.64 -12.51
CA LEU A 204 2.08 14.28 -11.55
C LEU A 204 0.78 14.68 -12.24
N GLY A 205 -0.37 14.23 -11.76
CA GLY A 205 -1.64 14.58 -12.37
C GLY A 205 -2.81 13.70 -11.96
N SER A 206 -3.97 14.01 -12.52
CA SER A 206 -5.21 13.30 -12.21
C SER A 206 -5.22 11.87 -12.77
N GLY A 207 -5.97 10.99 -12.09
CA GLY A 207 -6.22 9.64 -12.59
C GLY A 207 -6.99 9.61 -13.91
N SER A 208 -7.91 10.55 -14.11
CA SER A 208 -8.81 10.61 -15.28
C SER A 208 -8.16 11.17 -16.57
N GLU A 209 -7.05 11.87 -16.46
CA GLU A 209 -6.33 12.41 -17.62
C GLU A 209 -5.00 11.67 -17.83
N ALA A 210 -3.98 11.99 -17.03
CA ALA A 210 -2.67 11.39 -17.18
C ALA A 210 -2.66 9.88 -16.81
N GLY A 211 -3.37 9.49 -15.75
CA GLY A 211 -3.48 8.10 -15.34
C GLY A 211 -4.13 7.22 -16.41
N ASP A 212 -5.25 7.66 -16.95
CA ASP A 212 -5.98 6.95 -18.00
C ASP A 212 -5.13 6.79 -19.27
N GLU A 213 -4.37 7.81 -19.67
CA GLU A 213 -3.48 7.74 -20.84
C GLU A 213 -2.36 6.70 -20.63
N ILE A 214 -1.73 6.69 -19.44
CA ILE A 214 -0.72 5.69 -19.08
C ILE A 214 -1.33 4.29 -19.17
N ILE A 215 -2.45 4.05 -18.49
CA ILE A 215 -3.05 2.72 -18.39
C ILE A 215 -3.52 2.18 -19.75
N LYS A 216 -4.03 3.03 -20.60
CA LYS A 216 -4.51 2.65 -21.95
C LYS A 216 -3.39 2.44 -22.97
N HIS A 217 -2.20 2.93 -22.70
CA HIS A 217 -1.11 2.88 -23.65
C HIS A 217 -0.64 1.46 -23.91
N LYS A 218 -0.50 1.07 -25.18
CA LYS A 218 -0.19 -0.31 -25.60
C LYS A 218 1.20 -0.82 -25.16
N ALA A 219 2.14 0.08 -24.92
CA ALA A 219 3.48 -0.26 -24.44
C ALA A 219 3.49 -0.65 -22.95
N ILE A 220 2.48 -0.29 -22.16
CA ILE A 220 2.35 -0.72 -20.77
C ILE A 220 2.03 -2.22 -20.75
N ARG A 221 2.95 -3.03 -20.23
CA ARG A 221 2.87 -4.48 -20.15
C ARG A 221 2.35 -4.98 -18.82
N ALA A 222 2.49 -4.17 -17.76
CA ALA A 222 1.96 -4.47 -16.45
C ALA A 222 1.54 -3.20 -15.72
N VAL A 223 0.57 -3.34 -14.82
CA VAL A 223 0.09 -2.29 -13.93
C VAL A 223 0.14 -2.80 -12.50
N SER A 224 0.88 -2.12 -11.63
CA SER A 224 0.85 -2.34 -10.18
C SER A 224 0.10 -1.17 -9.55
N PHE A 225 -1.09 -1.46 -9.05
CA PHE A 225 -2.02 -0.47 -8.49
C PHE A 225 -2.22 -0.70 -6.99
N THR A 226 -2.27 0.39 -6.22
CA THR A 226 -2.81 0.40 -4.87
C THR A 226 -3.75 1.61 -4.73
N GLY A 227 -4.97 1.38 -4.24
CA GLY A 227 -5.98 2.41 -4.07
C GLY A 227 -7.37 1.86 -3.73
N SER A 228 -8.43 2.58 -4.09
CA SER A 228 -9.81 2.14 -3.80
C SER A 228 -10.26 0.96 -4.67
N ASN A 229 -11.18 0.16 -4.13
CA ASN A 229 -11.77 -1.00 -4.82
C ASN A 229 -12.42 -0.62 -6.15
N GLU A 230 -13.21 0.45 -6.18
CA GLU A 230 -13.88 0.92 -7.40
C GLU A 230 -12.87 1.16 -8.54
N ILE A 231 -11.78 1.85 -8.24
CA ILE A 231 -10.74 2.14 -9.24
C ILE A 231 -9.99 0.87 -9.62
N GLY A 232 -9.60 0.03 -8.65
CA GLY A 232 -8.84 -1.19 -8.88
C GLY A 232 -9.59 -2.18 -9.78
N ILE A 233 -10.88 -2.43 -9.52
CA ILE A 233 -11.72 -3.30 -10.35
C ILE A 233 -11.83 -2.76 -11.78
N ARG A 234 -12.09 -1.47 -11.93
CA ARG A 234 -12.15 -0.82 -13.26
C ARG A 234 -10.82 -0.95 -14.01
N LEU A 235 -9.70 -0.76 -13.34
CA LEU A 235 -8.37 -0.93 -13.95
C LEU A 235 -8.10 -2.39 -14.32
N TYR A 236 -8.50 -3.34 -13.47
CA TYR A 236 -8.39 -4.76 -13.75
C TYR A 236 -9.12 -5.14 -15.04
N GLU A 237 -10.37 -4.75 -15.18
CA GLU A 237 -11.16 -5.00 -16.40
C GLU A 237 -10.47 -4.40 -17.64
N GLN A 238 -10.02 -3.16 -17.55
CA GLN A 238 -9.40 -2.44 -18.65
C GLN A 238 -8.05 -3.03 -19.07
N VAL A 239 -7.20 -3.42 -18.11
CA VAL A 239 -5.84 -3.91 -18.37
C VAL A 239 -5.86 -5.36 -18.82
N SER A 240 -6.65 -6.21 -18.16
CA SER A 240 -6.77 -7.64 -18.51
C SER A 240 -7.38 -7.85 -19.89
N SER A 241 -8.32 -7.00 -20.33
CA SER A 241 -8.94 -7.08 -21.66
C SER A 241 -7.95 -7.03 -22.83
N ARG A 242 -6.75 -6.47 -22.61
CA ARG A 242 -5.68 -6.38 -23.64
C ARG A 242 -4.50 -7.32 -23.37
N GLY A 243 -4.63 -8.28 -22.43
CA GLY A 243 -3.62 -9.26 -22.08
C GLY A 243 -2.37 -8.69 -21.37
N ALA A 244 -2.46 -7.52 -20.77
CA ALA A 244 -1.41 -7.01 -19.89
C ALA A 244 -1.62 -7.52 -18.45
N LYS A 245 -0.53 -7.71 -17.71
CA LYS A 245 -0.60 -8.10 -16.29
C LYS A 245 -1.11 -6.95 -15.44
N ILE A 246 -1.82 -7.29 -14.39
CA ILE A 246 -2.22 -6.33 -13.36
C ILE A 246 -2.24 -6.99 -11.98
N GLN A 247 -1.71 -6.28 -11.00
CA GLN A 247 -1.95 -6.56 -9.59
C GLN A 247 -2.59 -5.34 -8.95
N CYS A 248 -3.58 -5.58 -8.09
CA CYS A 248 -4.25 -4.54 -7.33
C CYS A 248 -4.22 -4.89 -5.85
N GLU A 249 -3.81 -3.94 -5.03
CA GLU A 249 -4.02 -3.95 -3.59
C GLU A 249 -4.98 -2.83 -3.24
N MET A 250 -6.07 -3.18 -2.55
CA MET A 250 -7.21 -2.28 -2.36
C MET A 250 -7.59 -2.18 -0.88
N GLY A 251 -8.79 -1.71 -0.61
CA GLY A 251 -9.28 -1.48 0.73
C GLY A 251 -9.45 -2.73 1.59
N GLY A 252 -9.73 -2.51 2.87
CA GLY A 252 -9.93 -3.57 3.86
C GLY A 252 -10.99 -3.21 4.90
N LYS A 253 -11.51 -4.24 5.59
CA LYS A 253 -12.39 -4.13 6.75
C LYS A 253 -11.94 -5.10 7.84
N ASN A 254 -10.73 -4.86 8.33
CA ASN A 254 -9.95 -5.82 9.10
C ASN A 254 -10.52 -6.06 10.49
N PRO A 255 -10.78 -7.32 10.87
CA PRO A 255 -11.24 -7.67 12.20
C PRO A 255 -10.08 -7.94 13.16
N VAL A 256 -10.25 -7.52 14.41
CA VAL A 256 -9.58 -8.08 15.57
C VAL A 256 -10.59 -8.92 16.32
N VAL A 257 -10.29 -10.19 16.57
CA VAL A 257 -11.08 -11.10 17.40
C VAL A 257 -10.48 -11.13 18.81
N VAL A 258 -11.29 -10.88 19.84
CA VAL A 258 -10.84 -10.87 21.24
C VAL A 258 -11.64 -11.91 22.03
N LEU A 259 -10.98 -12.97 22.46
CA LEU A 259 -11.59 -14.06 23.19
C LEU A 259 -11.45 -13.86 24.71
N GLU A 260 -12.22 -14.64 25.48
CA GLU A 260 -12.32 -14.54 26.94
C GLU A 260 -11.01 -14.81 27.70
N ASP A 261 -10.06 -15.52 27.05
CA ASP A 261 -8.75 -15.85 27.59
C ASP A 261 -7.62 -14.91 27.15
N ALA A 262 -7.99 -13.82 26.42
CA ALA A 262 -7.03 -12.85 25.91
C ALA A 262 -6.35 -12.06 27.03
N ASP A 263 -5.09 -11.67 26.80
CA ASP A 263 -4.48 -10.57 27.53
C ASP A 263 -5.18 -9.27 27.10
N LEU A 264 -6.07 -8.76 27.95
CA LEU A 264 -6.94 -7.65 27.60
C LEU A 264 -6.20 -6.32 27.47
N ASP A 265 -5.12 -6.11 28.25
CA ASP A 265 -4.28 -4.91 28.13
C ASP A 265 -3.58 -4.88 26.77
N LEU A 266 -3.02 -6.02 26.36
CA LEU A 266 -2.38 -6.17 25.06
C LEU A 266 -3.40 -6.02 23.92
N ALA A 267 -4.59 -6.63 24.05
CA ALA A 267 -5.65 -6.56 23.04
C ALA A 267 -6.15 -5.12 22.84
N VAL A 268 -6.37 -4.38 23.91
CA VAL A 268 -6.83 -2.97 23.87
C VAL A 268 -5.76 -2.08 23.21
N GLU A 269 -4.50 -2.14 23.67
CA GLU A 269 -3.45 -1.29 23.12
C GLU A 269 -3.18 -1.60 21.63
N SER A 270 -3.15 -2.87 21.26
CA SER A 270 -2.98 -3.29 19.87
C SER A 270 -4.16 -2.86 18.98
N THR A 271 -5.39 -2.96 19.51
CA THR A 271 -6.57 -2.50 18.78
C THR A 271 -6.57 -0.98 18.61
N ALA A 272 -6.22 -0.21 19.66
CA ALA A 272 -6.10 1.24 19.57
C ALA A 272 -5.02 1.66 18.57
N GLN A 273 -3.85 1.04 18.62
CA GLN A 273 -2.77 1.28 17.65
C GLN A 273 -3.21 0.96 16.21
N GLY A 274 -3.92 -0.14 16.02
CA GLY A 274 -4.42 -0.56 14.71
C GLY A 274 -5.53 0.35 14.18
N ALA A 275 -6.46 0.79 15.03
CA ALA A 275 -7.63 1.57 14.64
C ALA A 275 -7.34 3.06 14.46
N PHE A 276 -6.47 3.63 15.31
CA PHE A 276 -6.27 5.08 15.38
C PHE A 276 -4.89 5.52 14.89
N GLY A 277 -3.91 4.64 14.84
CA GLY A 277 -2.61 4.93 14.22
C GLY A 277 -2.77 5.38 12.77
N SER A 278 -1.99 6.36 12.33
CA SER A 278 -2.12 7.09 11.06
C SER A 278 -3.55 7.57 10.80
N SER A 279 -4.26 7.94 11.88
CA SER A 279 -5.66 8.40 11.83
C SER A 279 -6.61 7.38 11.17
N GLY A 280 -6.32 6.07 11.32
CA GLY A 280 -7.07 4.99 10.67
C GLY A 280 -6.91 4.92 9.13
N GLN A 281 -6.00 5.70 8.56
CA GLN A 281 -5.80 5.82 7.10
C GLN A 281 -4.84 4.75 6.54
N ARG A 282 -5.05 3.50 6.97
CA ARG A 282 -4.29 2.33 6.51
C ARG A 282 -5.24 1.28 5.93
N CYS A 283 -4.87 0.66 4.84
CA CYS A 283 -5.61 -0.49 4.31
C CYS A 283 -5.69 -1.64 5.33
N THR A 284 -4.68 -1.78 6.20
CA THR A 284 -4.61 -2.77 7.28
C THR A 284 -5.17 -2.26 8.62
N ALA A 285 -5.76 -1.05 8.70
CA ALA A 285 -6.29 -0.52 9.95
C ALA A 285 -7.33 -1.47 10.58
N THR A 286 -7.29 -1.61 11.89
CA THR A 286 -8.33 -2.32 12.65
C THR A 286 -9.61 -1.51 12.58
N SER A 287 -10.61 -2.02 11.89
CA SER A 287 -11.89 -1.31 11.73
C SER A 287 -13.06 -2.00 12.44
N ARG A 288 -12.90 -3.29 12.75
CA ARG A 288 -13.87 -4.09 13.51
C ARG A 288 -13.18 -4.78 14.69
N ALA A 289 -13.72 -4.63 15.89
CA ALA A 289 -13.36 -5.42 17.05
C ALA A 289 -14.51 -6.41 17.33
N VAL A 290 -14.26 -7.70 17.10
CA VAL A 290 -15.20 -8.80 17.33
C VAL A 290 -14.88 -9.39 18.70
N VAL A 291 -15.69 -9.09 19.71
CA VAL A 291 -15.37 -9.34 21.11
C VAL A 291 -16.40 -10.26 21.74
N VAL A 292 -15.95 -11.29 22.46
CA VAL A 292 -16.83 -12.22 23.19
C VAL A 292 -17.55 -11.47 24.31
N ASP A 293 -18.89 -11.64 24.42
CA ASP A 293 -19.77 -10.91 25.34
C ASP A 293 -19.26 -10.89 26.79
N GLY A 294 -18.68 -11.99 27.25
CA GLY A 294 -18.20 -12.10 28.63
C GLY A 294 -17.14 -11.06 29.05
N ILE A 295 -16.43 -10.48 28.09
CA ILE A 295 -15.39 -9.45 28.32
C ILE A 295 -15.66 -8.13 27.58
N ALA A 296 -16.76 -8.07 26.81
CA ALA A 296 -17.02 -6.94 25.91
C ALA A 296 -17.16 -5.61 26.67
N ASP A 297 -17.85 -5.59 27.81
CA ASP A 297 -18.01 -4.35 28.60
C ASP A 297 -16.67 -3.82 29.12
N GLU A 298 -15.78 -4.71 29.58
CA GLU A 298 -14.45 -4.35 30.04
C GLU A 298 -13.57 -3.87 28.88
N PHE A 299 -13.60 -4.58 27.75
CA PHE A 299 -12.88 -4.18 26.55
C PHE A 299 -13.33 -2.79 26.08
N VAL A 300 -14.65 -2.55 25.96
CA VAL A 300 -15.20 -1.27 25.51
C VAL A 300 -14.82 -0.15 26.46
N SER A 301 -14.91 -0.38 27.77
CA SER A 301 -14.50 0.63 28.78
C SER A 301 -13.03 1.04 28.58
N ARG A 302 -12.12 0.07 28.42
CA ARG A 302 -10.68 0.32 28.30
C ARG A 302 -10.32 0.95 26.96
N ILE A 303 -10.92 0.52 25.84
CA ILE A 303 -10.64 1.11 24.52
C ILE A 303 -11.14 2.54 24.42
N VAL A 304 -12.27 2.87 25.07
CA VAL A 304 -12.78 4.24 25.18
C VAL A 304 -11.86 5.12 26.03
N GLU A 305 -11.38 4.62 27.16
CA GLU A 305 -10.38 5.33 27.98
C GLU A 305 -9.11 5.61 27.16
N ARG A 306 -8.59 4.60 26.44
CA ARG A 306 -7.41 4.75 25.60
C ARG A 306 -7.64 5.75 24.46
N ALA A 307 -8.78 5.68 23.78
CA ALA A 307 -9.16 6.61 22.71
C ALA A 307 -9.23 8.06 23.20
N ASN A 308 -9.86 8.28 24.36
CA ASN A 308 -9.98 9.61 24.96
C ASN A 308 -8.64 10.18 25.48
N SER A 309 -7.67 9.31 25.82
CA SER A 309 -6.34 9.74 26.28
C SER A 309 -5.38 10.11 25.15
N MET A 310 -5.70 9.79 23.90
CA MET A 310 -4.84 10.05 22.76
C MET A 310 -4.65 11.54 22.49
N ARG A 311 -3.41 11.96 22.36
CA ARG A 311 -3.05 13.34 21.99
C ARG A 311 -3.17 13.54 20.49
N ILE A 312 -4.21 14.28 20.10
CA ILE A 312 -4.44 14.68 18.71
C ILE A 312 -3.68 15.97 18.43
N GLY A 313 -3.00 16.07 17.29
CA GLY A 313 -2.26 17.28 16.98
C GLY A 313 -1.48 17.22 15.67
N ASN A 314 -0.68 18.28 15.46
CA ASN A 314 0.26 18.29 14.34
C ASN A 314 1.28 17.17 14.52
N GLY A 315 1.40 16.32 13.52
CA GLY A 315 2.31 15.17 13.55
C GLY A 315 3.80 15.51 13.73
N SER A 316 4.19 16.77 13.51
CA SER A 316 5.55 17.25 13.77
C SER A 316 5.88 17.41 15.26
N ASP A 317 4.88 17.48 16.13
CA ASP A 317 5.08 17.42 17.59
C ASP A 317 5.34 15.96 17.99
N ALA A 318 6.46 15.71 18.64
CA ALA A 318 6.84 14.38 19.10
C ALA A 318 5.87 13.75 20.12
N ASN A 319 5.02 14.55 20.76
CA ASN A 319 4.01 14.09 21.70
C ASN A 319 2.68 13.74 21.02
N THR A 320 2.47 14.09 19.77
CA THR A 320 1.27 13.75 19.02
C THR A 320 1.21 12.25 18.77
N GLU A 321 0.06 11.65 19.08
CA GLU A 321 -0.20 10.23 18.86
C GLU A 321 -1.10 9.99 17.63
N MET A 322 -1.90 10.99 17.23
CA MET A 322 -2.77 10.91 16.07
C MET A 322 -2.81 12.25 15.33
N GLY A 323 -2.53 12.22 14.03
CA GLY A 323 -2.58 13.36 13.12
C GLY A 323 -3.98 13.61 12.53
N PRO A 324 -4.09 14.49 11.51
CA PRO A 324 -5.34 14.79 10.79
C PRO A 324 -5.71 13.72 9.74
N SER A 325 -6.90 13.85 9.17
CA SER A 325 -7.22 13.30 7.85
C SER A 325 -6.41 14.03 6.78
N VAL A 326 -6.06 13.32 5.70
CA VAL A 326 -5.14 13.85 4.67
C VAL A 326 -5.65 15.09 3.94
N ASP A 327 -6.97 15.23 3.77
CA ASP A 327 -7.60 16.37 3.12
C ASP A 327 -9.04 16.58 3.61
N GLU A 328 -9.66 17.65 3.10
CA GLU A 328 -11.05 18.00 3.44
C GLU A 328 -12.05 16.93 2.99
N SER A 329 -11.79 16.26 1.85
CA SER A 329 -12.69 15.24 1.31
C SER A 329 -12.73 14.03 2.23
N GLN A 330 -11.55 13.53 2.64
CA GLN A 330 -11.44 12.41 3.57
C GLN A 330 -12.02 12.76 4.95
N PHE A 331 -11.75 13.97 5.44
CA PHE A 331 -12.33 14.47 6.67
C PHE A 331 -13.86 14.45 6.66
N LYS A 332 -14.48 14.95 5.58
CA LYS A 332 -15.95 14.92 5.41
C LYS A 332 -16.48 13.49 5.28
N THR A 333 -15.75 12.60 4.61
CA THR A 333 -16.09 11.19 4.50
C THR A 333 -16.17 10.54 5.88
N VAL A 334 -15.17 10.76 6.74
CA VAL A 334 -15.14 10.21 8.11
C VAL A 334 -16.31 10.72 8.93
N LEU A 335 -16.58 12.02 8.93
CA LEU A 335 -17.71 12.59 9.65
C LEU A 335 -19.05 12.06 9.15
N ASN A 336 -19.21 11.89 7.85
CA ASN A 336 -20.42 11.31 7.27
C ASN A 336 -20.64 9.86 7.72
N TYR A 337 -19.60 9.02 7.78
CA TYR A 337 -19.72 7.66 8.30
C TYR A 337 -20.02 7.61 9.79
N ILE A 338 -19.56 8.59 10.57
CA ILE A 338 -19.93 8.72 11.97
C ILE A 338 -21.44 8.99 12.12
N GLU A 339 -22.01 9.87 11.30
CA GLU A 339 -23.47 10.11 11.29
C GLU A 339 -24.24 8.85 10.81
N ILE A 340 -23.75 8.16 9.76
CA ILE A 340 -24.33 6.89 9.31
C ILE A 340 -24.35 5.87 10.46
N GLY A 341 -23.29 5.74 11.24
CA GLY A 341 -23.25 4.83 12.38
C GLY A 341 -24.30 5.16 13.45
N ARG A 342 -24.53 6.45 13.70
CA ARG A 342 -25.62 6.90 14.61
C ARG A 342 -26.99 6.59 14.04
N ASP A 343 -27.19 6.86 12.75
CA ASP A 343 -28.48 6.66 12.08
C ASP A 343 -28.83 5.17 11.95
N ASP A 344 -27.82 4.31 11.75
CA ASP A 344 -27.96 2.84 11.74
C ASP A 344 -28.26 2.28 13.14
N GLY A 345 -28.14 3.08 14.21
CA GLY A 345 -28.47 2.72 15.60
C GLY A 345 -27.30 2.13 16.40
N ALA A 346 -26.05 2.27 15.94
CA ALA A 346 -24.88 1.91 16.73
C ALA A 346 -24.71 2.87 17.94
N GLU A 347 -24.23 2.33 19.06
CA GLU A 347 -24.02 3.13 20.25
C GLU A 347 -22.67 3.85 20.23
N LEU A 348 -22.66 5.17 20.06
CA LEU A 348 -21.45 5.97 20.13
C LEU A 348 -20.94 6.04 21.57
N LYS A 349 -19.76 5.51 21.83
CA LYS A 349 -19.14 5.48 23.17
C LYS A 349 -18.18 6.64 23.41
N CYS A 350 -17.45 7.09 22.38
CA CYS A 350 -16.58 8.28 22.45
C CYS A 350 -16.31 8.86 21.06
N GLY A 351 -15.76 10.07 21.01
CA GLY A 351 -15.42 10.76 19.76
C GLY A 351 -16.63 11.26 19.01
N GLY A 352 -16.76 10.90 17.76
CA GLY A 352 -17.94 11.17 16.93
C GLY A 352 -18.04 12.60 16.42
N GLN A 353 -16.96 13.38 16.43
CA GLN A 353 -16.98 14.78 16.01
C GLN A 353 -15.60 15.28 15.59
N ARG A 354 -15.59 16.45 14.94
CA ARG A 354 -14.37 17.21 14.67
C ARG A 354 -13.66 17.56 15.97
N ALA A 355 -12.34 17.41 15.99
CA ALA A 355 -11.53 17.95 17.08
C ALA A 355 -11.24 19.44 16.82
N THR A 356 -11.41 20.27 17.84
CA THR A 356 -11.27 21.72 17.79
C THR A 356 -10.51 22.27 19.01
N GLY A 357 -10.07 23.52 18.94
CA GLY A 357 -9.27 24.15 20.00
C GLY A 357 -7.77 23.81 19.88
N ASP A 358 -6.93 24.47 20.65
CA ASP A 358 -5.49 24.25 20.72
C ASP A 358 -4.76 24.22 19.33
N GLY A 359 -5.29 24.98 18.36
CA GLY A 359 -4.75 25.05 17.00
C GLY A 359 -5.29 24.01 16.03
N LEU A 360 -6.15 23.06 16.46
CA LEU A 360 -6.74 22.03 15.61
C LEU A 360 -7.74 22.56 14.58
N ASP A 361 -8.28 23.77 14.82
CA ASP A 361 -9.25 24.42 13.91
C ASP A 361 -8.70 24.67 12.51
N LYS A 362 -7.37 24.71 12.36
CA LYS A 362 -6.69 24.92 11.09
C LYS A 362 -6.47 23.67 10.25
N GLY A 363 -6.77 22.49 10.80
CA GLY A 363 -6.56 21.22 10.15
C GLY A 363 -7.81 20.35 10.10
N TYR A 364 -7.65 19.13 9.56
CA TYR A 364 -8.72 18.17 9.33
C TYR A 364 -8.76 17.09 10.42
N PHE A 365 -8.87 17.50 11.69
CA PHE A 365 -8.81 16.60 12.85
C PHE A 365 -10.17 16.04 13.25
N VAL A 366 -10.24 14.72 13.46
CA VAL A 366 -11.41 14.01 13.98
C VAL A 366 -10.99 13.29 15.27
N HIS A 367 -11.86 13.29 16.29
CA HIS A 367 -11.61 12.51 17.49
C HIS A 367 -11.62 10.99 17.20
N PRO A 368 -10.75 10.19 17.84
CA PRO A 368 -10.87 8.75 17.83
C PRO A 368 -12.28 8.35 18.24
N THR A 369 -12.94 7.54 17.42
CA THR A 369 -14.37 7.25 17.54
C THR A 369 -14.58 5.77 17.75
N VAL A 370 -15.36 5.41 18.77
CA VAL A 370 -15.72 4.02 19.09
C VAL A 370 -17.23 3.89 19.09
N PHE A 371 -17.73 2.99 18.25
CA PHE A 371 -19.12 2.52 18.27
C PHE A 371 -19.19 1.13 18.89
N ASP A 372 -20.17 0.91 19.76
CA ASP A 372 -20.51 -0.37 20.38
C ASP A 372 -21.88 -0.87 19.89
N HIS A 373 -22.19 -2.12 20.16
CA HIS A 373 -23.43 -2.79 19.70
C HIS A 373 -23.64 -2.67 18.18
N VAL A 374 -22.53 -2.71 17.43
CA VAL A 374 -22.58 -2.70 15.97
C VAL A 374 -22.98 -4.08 15.49
N THR A 375 -23.96 -4.14 14.57
CA THR A 375 -24.40 -5.38 13.92
C THR A 375 -23.78 -5.56 12.54
N THR A 376 -23.79 -6.78 12.01
CA THR A 376 -23.11 -7.10 10.74
C THR A 376 -23.77 -6.48 9.51
N ASP A 377 -25.01 -6.02 9.60
CA ASP A 377 -25.78 -5.34 8.55
C ASP A 377 -25.54 -3.82 8.50
N MET A 378 -25.02 -3.22 9.56
CA MET A 378 -24.72 -1.78 9.61
C MET A 378 -23.59 -1.43 8.63
N ARG A 379 -23.72 -0.28 7.96
CA ARG A 379 -22.73 0.19 6.97
C ARG A 379 -21.35 0.37 7.57
N ILE A 380 -21.25 0.86 8.81
CA ILE A 380 -19.96 1.00 9.51
C ILE A 380 -19.27 -0.32 9.85
N ALA A 381 -19.98 -1.47 9.79
CA ALA A 381 -19.40 -2.80 9.92
C ALA A 381 -18.90 -3.35 8.57
N ARG A 382 -19.47 -2.90 7.45
CA ARG A 382 -19.23 -3.44 6.11
C ARG A 382 -18.32 -2.60 5.25
N GLU A 383 -18.52 -1.28 5.24
CA GLU A 383 -17.85 -0.36 4.33
C GLU A 383 -16.54 0.19 4.93
N GLU A 384 -15.53 0.38 4.09
CA GLU A 384 -14.26 0.98 4.51
C GLU A 384 -14.44 2.48 4.76
N ILE A 385 -14.12 2.96 5.96
CA ILE A 385 -14.21 4.38 6.34
C ILE A 385 -12.89 5.10 6.06
N PHE A 386 -11.78 4.42 6.23
CA PHE A 386 -10.42 4.93 6.10
C PHE A 386 -10.14 6.13 7.03
N GLY A 387 -10.62 6.02 8.26
CA GLY A 387 -10.55 7.04 9.30
C GLY A 387 -10.53 6.44 10.70
N PRO A 388 -10.38 7.25 11.77
CA PRO A 388 -10.20 6.80 13.14
C PRO A 388 -11.53 6.35 13.79
N VAL A 389 -12.19 5.35 13.19
CA VAL A 389 -13.49 4.83 13.64
C VAL A 389 -13.41 3.32 13.81
N LEU A 390 -13.67 2.87 15.04
CA LEU A 390 -13.71 1.48 15.45
C LEU A 390 -15.15 1.04 15.69
N SER A 391 -15.56 -0.06 15.07
CA SER A 391 -16.84 -0.73 15.28
C SER A 391 -16.67 -1.96 16.15
N VAL A 392 -17.32 -2.01 17.31
CA VAL A 392 -17.30 -3.17 18.22
C VAL A 392 -18.54 -4.02 17.98
N LEU A 393 -18.30 -5.29 17.58
CA LEU A 393 -19.32 -6.31 17.36
C LEU A 393 -19.21 -7.34 18.48
N ARG A 394 -20.29 -7.56 19.21
CA ARG A 394 -20.35 -8.51 20.32
C ARG A 394 -20.79 -9.88 19.83
N VAL A 395 -20.13 -10.91 20.31
CA VAL A 395 -20.39 -12.31 19.92
C VAL A 395 -20.41 -13.22 21.15
N LYS A 396 -21.17 -14.32 21.07
CA LYS A 396 -21.33 -15.24 22.20
C LYS A 396 -20.10 -16.14 22.45
N ASP A 397 -19.41 -16.54 21.37
CA ASP A 397 -18.34 -17.53 21.41
C ASP A 397 -17.39 -17.42 20.20
N PHE A 398 -16.35 -18.26 20.18
CA PHE A 398 -15.38 -18.32 19.08
C PHE A 398 -16.00 -18.65 17.72
N ASP A 399 -16.96 -19.55 17.66
CA ASP A 399 -17.58 -19.97 16.38
C ASP A 399 -18.37 -18.82 15.73
N GLU A 400 -19.09 -18.04 16.54
CA GLU A 400 -19.75 -16.83 16.05
C GLU A 400 -18.73 -15.74 15.70
N ALA A 401 -17.63 -15.60 16.47
CA ALA A 401 -16.57 -14.66 16.14
C ALA A 401 -15.97 -14.96 14.76
N MET A 402 -15.76 -16.20 14.41
CA MET A 402 -15.28 -16.62 13.10
C MET A 402 -16.27 -16.28 11.97
N GLN A 403 -17.56 -16.51 12.20
CA GLN A 403 -18.61 -16.14 11.24
C GLN A 403 -18.64 -14.64 10.99
N VAL A 404 -18.64 -13.83 12.06
CA VAL A 404 -18.67 -12.38 11.97
C VAL A 404 -17.37 -11.82 11.35
N ALA A 405 -16.23 -12.38 11.71
CA ALA A 405 -14.95 -11.95 11.15
C ALA A 405 -14.87 -12.16 9.62
N ASN A 406 -15.39 -13.32 9.14
CA ASN A 406 -15.40 -13.67 7.73
C ASN A 406 -16.56 -13.04 6.93
N ASP A 407 -17.61 -12.52 7.59
CA ASP A 407 -18.71 -11.81 6.92
C ASP A 407 -18.28 -10.43 6.45
N SER A 408 -17.47 -10.42 5.40
CA SER A 408 -16.95 -9.23 4.76
C SER A 408 -16.58 -9.53 3.30
N GLU A 409 -16.77 -8.55 2.44
CA GLU A 409 -16.27 -8.60 1.06
C GLU A 409 -14.75 -8.43 1.00
N TYR A 410 -14.14 -7.93 2.07
CA TYR A 410 -12.70 -7.70 2.21
C TYR A 410 -11.99 -8.87 2.88
N GLY A 411 -10.70 -8.99 2.63
CA GLY A 411 -9.86 -10.01 3.22
C GLY A 411 -8.38 -9.64 3.22
N LEU A 412 -8.01 -8.43 3.74
CA LEU A 412 -6.61 -8.02 3.76
C LEU A 412 -5.89 -8.57 4.99
N SER A 413 -6.28 -8.14 6.17
CA SER A 413 -5.59 -8.47 7.42
C SER A 413 -6.58 -8.82 8.52
N SER A 414 -6.17 -9.66 9.45
CA SER A 414 -6.92 -10.02 10.65
C SER A 414 -6.02 -10.23 11.84
N SER A 415 -6.59 -10.22 13.04
CA SER A 415 -5.88 -10.59 14.26
C SER A 415 -6.79 -11.35 15.22
N ILE A 416 -6.19 -12.19 16.05
CA ILE A 416 -6.84 -12.83 17.19
C ILE A 416 -6.01 -12.62 18.45
N PHE A 417 -6.70 -12.35 19.56
CA PHE A 417 -6.15 -12.33 20.91
C PHE A 417 -6.71 -13.50 21.71
N SER A 418 -5.85 -14.46 22.02
CA SER A 418 -6.15 -15.68 22.78
C SER A 418 -4.87 -16.31 23.27
N ASN A 419 -4.96 -17.08 24.36
CA ASN A 419 -3.89 -17.94 24.87
C ASN A 419 -4.16 -19.44 24.58
N ASP A 420 -5.28 -19.78 23.94
CA ASP A 420 -5.62 -21.15 23.55
C ASP A 420 -5.02 -21.50 22.18
N ALA A 421 -4.03 -22.38 22.19
CA ALA A 421 -3.36 -22.81 20.96
C ALA A 421 -4.32 -23.47 19.94
N GLY A 422 -5.34 -24.22 20.41
CA GLY A 422 -6.31 -24.86 19.54
C GLY A 422 -7.15 -23.85 18.79
N ARG A 423 -7.65 -22.81 19.47
CA ARG A 423 -8.41 -21.71 18.85
C ARG A 423 -7.54 -20.87 17.91
N ILE A 424 -6.28 -20.62 18.29
CA ILE A 424 -5.32 -19.89 17.44
C ILE A 424 -5.11 -20.63 16.12
N PHE A 425 -4.84 -21.93 16.13
CA PHE A 425 -4.65 -22.70 14.90
C PHE A 425 -5.93 -22.82 14.08
N ARG A 426 -7.10 -22.99 14.72
CA ARG A 426 -8.38 -22.92 14.01
C ARG A 426 -8.61 -21.58 13.36
N PHE A 427 -8.27 -20.48 14.05
CA PHE A 427 -8.36 -19.14 13.45
C PHE A 427 -7.50 -19.02 12.21
N VAL A 428 -6.25 -19.48 12.25
CA VAL A 428 -5.33 -19.44 11.09
C VAL A 428 -5.88 -20.24 9.91
N ASP A 429 -6.50 -21.39 10.18
CA ASP A 429 -7.05 -22.27 9.12
C ASP A 429 -8.37 -21.75 8.53
N GLU A 430 -9.20 -21.08 9.33
CA GLU A 430 -10.59 -20.75 8.95
C GLU A 430 -10.76 -19.27 8.56
N ILE A 431 -9.84 -18.36 8.93
CA ILE A 431 -9.97 -16.92 8.62
C ILE A 431 -9.68 -16.63 7.14
N GLU A 432 -10.55 -15.87 6.53
CA GLU A 432 -10.47 -15.52 5.11
C GLU A 432 -9.76 -14.16 4.90
N THR A 433 -8.49 -14.09 5.30
CA THR A 433 -7.63 -12.91 5.09
C THR A 433 -6.28 -13.32 4.51
N GLY A 434 -5.62 -12.40 3.79
CA GLY A 434 -4.30 -12.64 3.20
C GLY A 434 -3.16 -12.54 4.21
N MET A 435 -3.38 -11.82 5.31
CA MET A 435 -2.44 -11.67 6.41
C MET A 435 -3.16 -11.93 7.73
N THR A 436 -2.52 -12.71 8.61
CA THR A 436 -3.10 -13.11 9.90
C THR A 436 -2.10 -12.85 11.01
N HIS A 437 -2.55 -12.18 12.04
CA HIS A 437 -1.75 -11.81 13.20
C HIS A 437 -2.26 -12.54 14.46
N ILE A 438 -1.35 -12.90 15.34
CA ILE A 438 -1.68 -13.52 16.62
C ILE A 438 -1.13 -12.65 17.74
N ASN A 439 -1.99 -12.24 18.65
CA ASN A 439 -1.65 -11.39 19.80
C ASN A 439 -0.85 -10.12 19.40
N SER A 440 -1.21 -9.53 18.27
CA SER A 440 -0.60 -8.31 17.75
C SER A 440 -1.62 -7.56 16.86
N PRO A 441 -1.41 -6.27 16.54
CA PRO A 441 -2.36 -5.50 15.75
C PRO A 441 -2.51 -6.06 14.32
N THR A 442 -3.60 -5.71 13.63
CA THR A 442 -3.81 -6.05 12.21
C THR A 442 -2.83 -5.33 11.28
N THR A 443 -2.09 -4.37 11.80
CA THR A 443 -1.11 -3.54 11.07
C THR A 443 0.30 -4.08 11.26
N GLY A 444 1.15 -3.82 10.31
CA GLY A 444 2.53 -4.25 10.33
C GLY A 444 2.88 -5.04 9.08
N GLY A 445 4.15 -5.37 8.96
CA GLY A 445 4.69 -6.16 7.86
C GLY A 445 6.17 -5.88 7.67
N GLU A 446 6.89 -6.88 7.23
CA GLU A 446 8.32 -6.82 7.02
C GLU A 446 8.66 -6.90 5.52
N ALA A 447 9.80 -6.34 5.13
CA ALA A 447 10.18 -6.20 3.72
C ALA A 447 10.27 -7.51 2.94
N HIS A 448 10.61 -8.60 3.62
CA HIS A 448 10.82 -9.94 3.05
C HIS A 448 9.60 -10.86 3.16
N ILE A 449 8.52 -10.39 3.81
CA ILE A 449 7.27 -11.12 3.97
C ILE A 449 6.28 -10.66 2.90
N PRO A 450 5.62 -11.58 2.18
CA PRO A 450 4.60 -11.24 1.20
C PRO A 450 3.47 -10.42 1.81
N PHE A 451 3.00 -9.42 1.08
CA PHE A 451 1.90 -8.54 1.46
C PHE A 451 0.76 -8.67 0.45
N GLY A 452 -0.48 -8.68 0.93
CA GLY A 452 -1.67 -8.60 0.08
C GLY A 452 -2.88 -9.35 0.63
N GLY A 453 -4.03 -9.02 0.10
CA GLY A 453 -5.33 -9.54 0.50
C GLY A 453 -5.89 -10.63 -0.41
N ILE A 454 -7.06 -11.14 -0.01
CA ILE A 454 -7.93 -12.01 -0.79
C ILE A 454 -9.30 -11.34 -0.93
N LYS A 455 -10.28 -12.02 -1.50
CA LYS A 455 -11.61 -11.47 -1.79
C LYS A 455 -11.49 -10.18 -2.61
N SER A 456 -12.29 -9.16 -2.31
CA SER A 456 -12.26 -7.87 -3.02
C SER A 456 -11.06 -6.98 -2.67
N THR A 457 -10.19 -7.38 -1.74
CA THR A 457 -9.02 -6.59 -1.35
C THR A 457 -7.87 -6.71 -2.33
N GLY A 458 -7.63 -7.88 -2.90
CA GLY A 458 -6.46 -8.14 -3.74
C GLY A 458 -6.78 -8.86 -5.04
N ILE A 459 -6.10 -8.45 -6.11
CA ILE A 459 -6.15 -9.11 -7.43
C ILE A 459 -4.71 -9.33 -7.90
N GLY A 460 -4.41 -10.56 -8.35
CA GLY A 460 -3.09 -10.93 -8.87
C GLY A 460 -2.11 -11.37 -7.79
N ASP A 461 -0.82 -11.22 -8.09
CA ASP A 461 0.27 -11.70 -7.23
C ASP A 461 0.43 -10.85 -5.96
N ARG A 462 1.04 -11.45 -4.92
CA ARG A 462 1.38 -10.74 -3.68
C ARG A 462 2.49 -9.72 -3.90
N GLU A 463 2.40 -8.60 -3.20
CA GLU A 463 3.48 -7.60 -3.15
C GLU A 463 4.52 -7.98 -2.09
N GLN A 464 5.69 -7.38 -2.16
CA GLN A 464 6.82 -7.57 -1.23
C GLN A 464 7.34 -9.01 -1.18
N GLY A 465 8.36 -9.23 -0.37
CA GLY A 465 9.06 -10.52 -0.35
C GLY A 465 9.61 -10.94 -1.70
N SER A 466 10.03 -12.18 -1.81
CA SER A 466 10.51 -12.78 -3.07
C SER A 466 9.38 -12.94 -4.11
N THR A 467 8.14 -13.05 -3.65
CA THR A 467 6.94 -13.21 -4.50
C THR A 467 6.67 -11.98 -5.37
N ALA A 468 7.11 -10.79 -4.96
CA ALA A 468 6.98 -9.59 -5.77
C ALA A 468 7.63 -9.72 -7.16
N LEU A 469 8.73 -10.48 -7.27
CA LEU A 469 9.41 -10.69 -8.55
C LEU A 469 8.62 -11.59 -9.52
N ASP A 470 7.69 -12.39 -9.02
CA ASP A 470 6.83 -13.24 -9.86
C ASP A 470 5.89 -12.38 -10.70
N PHE A 471 5.35 -11.31 -10.11
CA PHE A 471 4.55 -10.34 -10.86
C PHE A 471 5.35 -9.64 -11.97
N TYR A 472 6.58 -9.20 -11.67
CA TYR A 472 7.39 -8.38 -12.57
C TYR A 472 8.18 -9.16 -13.63
N THR A 473 8.00 -10.49 -13.69
CA THR A 473 8.72 -11.35 -14.64
C THR A 473 7.80 -12.35 -15.33
N GLU A 474 8.27 -12.84 -16.50
CA GLU A 474 7.72 -14.02 -17.19
C GLU A 474 8.77 -15.11 -17.26
N LEU A 475 8.33 -16.37 -17.15
CA LEU A 475 9.21 -17.52 -17.37
C LEU A 475 9.34 -17.81 -18.86
N LYS A 476 10.59 -17.84 -19.34
CA LYS A 476 10.94 -18.36 -20.66
C LYS A 476 11.55 -19.74 -20.49
N VAL A 477 11.03 -20.73 -21.19
CA VAL A 477 11.58 -22.06 -21.23
C VAL A 477 12.53 -22.19 -22.43
N VAL A 478 13.69 -22.77 -22.20
CA VAL A 478 14.70 -23.02 -23.22
C VAL A 478 14.99 -24.51 -23.28
N TYR A 479 14.88 -25.09 -24.47
CA TYR A 479 15.31 -26.46 -24.77
C TYR A 479 16.57 -26.42 -25.61
N VAL A 480 17.57 -27.20 -25.22
CA VAL A 480 18.85 -27.35 -25.95
C VAL A 480 19.02 -28.81 -26.36
N ASP A 481 18.75 -29.10 -27.62
CA ASP A 481 19.05 -30.39 -28.20
C ASP A 481 20.51 -30.38 -28.65
N TYR A 482 21.33 -31.23 -28.04
CA TYR A 482 22.76 -31.38 -28.38
C TYR A 482 23.10 -32.74 -29.03
N THR A 483 22.09 -33.41 -29.64
CA THR A 483 22.33 -34.64 -30.43
C THR A 483 23.15 -34.39 -31.70
N GLY A 484 23.13 -33.16 -32.22
CA GLY A 484 23.78 -32.78 -33.48
C GLY A 484 23.14 -33.42 -34.73
N ARG A 485 21.96 -34.05 -34.61
CA ARG A 485 21.27 -34.73 -35.70
C ARG A 485 19.74 -34.59 -35.58
N LYS A 486 19.06 -34.78 -36.71
CA LYS A 486 17.60 -34.79 -36.76
C LYS A 486 17.06 -35.97 -35.92
N ARG A 487 16.13 -35.70 -34.98
CA ARG A 487 15.40 -36.75 -34.27
C ARG A 487 14.45 -37.49 -35.26
N GLN A 488 14.42 -38.81 -35.18
CA GLN A 488 13.48 -39.64 -35.93
C GLN A 488 12.31 -40.01 -35.02
N GLY A 489 11.08 -39.90 -35.57
CA GLY A 489 9.83 -40.22 -34.83
C GLY A 489 9.13 -39.01 -34.22
N ASN A 490 7.89 -39.24 -33.81
CA ASN A 490 7.12 -38.28 -33.05
C ASN A 490 7.68 -38.21 -31.61
N LEU A 491 7.75 -37.00 -31.05
CA LEU A 491 8.21 -36.77 -29.67
C LEU A 491 7.22 -37.32 -28.63
N TYR A 492 5.93 -37.47 -29.02
CA TYR A 492 4.84 -38.06 -28.28
C TYR A 492 3.88 -38.82 -29.21
#